data_9ab2093d5fbad859e9ef22a8a6bcf389
#
_entry.id   9ab2093d5fbad859e9ef22a8a6bcf389
#
_cell.length_a   1.000
_cell.length_b   1.000
_cell.length_c   1.000
_cell.angle_alpha   90.00
_cell.angle_beta   90.00
_cell.angle_gamma   90.00
#
_symmetry.space_group_name_H-M   'P 1'
#
loop_
_entity.id
_entity.type
_entity.pdbx_description
1 polymer ?
#
loop_
_entity_poly.entity_id
_entity_poly.type
_entity_poly.pdbx_seq_one_letter_code
_entity_poly.pdbx_strand_id
1 'polypeptide(L)'
;MCVSTPCHSRAGWHTAGVELSQTLEWRGRSVAWDKFGNGPAVVMCHGTPWSSQLWWPFARAFAAEFSVYLWDMPGYGQSSKDAAHDVDLGIQGELLTDLLRHWNLEAPHVVAHDYGGAVALRAHLLHGARYTSLALIDVVALRPWGSGYFRLVADNADVFAAQPASVHRGALEAYIAGASHRGLTPAQMAVLTTPWLSEEGQVAFYRQIAQADERYTDEIQDRYASIEVPVAVVWGRDDAWIPVDRAEELARLIPGATLEVIDGAGHLIQFDAPVELAVSLQRWLTARSHPR
;
A
#
# COMPACT_ATOMS: atom_id res chain seq x y z
N MET A 1 39.72 3.49 -29.00
CA MET A 1 39.30 3.27 -27.58
C MET A 1 37.80 3.10 -27.60
N CYS A 2 37.33 1.84 -27.55
CA CYS A 2 35.88 1.55 -27.50
C CYS A 2 35.45 1.61 -26.05
N VAL A 3 34.53 2.50 -25.74
CA VAL A 3 33.86 2.57 -24.44
C VAL A 3 32.75 1.52 -24.45
N SER A 4 32.94 0.45 -23.67
CA SER A 4 31.96 -0.61 -23.48
C SER A 4 30.86 -0.16 -22.53
N THR A 5 29.66 0.05 -23.06
CA THR A 5 28.43 0.22 -22.29
C THR A 5 28.08 -1.14 -21.65
N PRO A 6 27.80 -1.23 -20.35
CA PRO A 6 27.37 -2.49 -19.76
C PRO A 6 25.97 -2.85 -20.25
N CYS A 7 25.90 -4.00 -20.88
CA CYS A 7 24.66 -4.66 -21.27
C CYS A 7 23.96 -5.11 -19.99
N HIS A 8 22.88 -4.42 -19.59
CA HIS A 8 22.03 -4.90 -18.49
C HIS A 8 21.27 -6.13 -18.96
N SER A 9 21.68 -7.28 -18.43
CA SER A 9 21.01 -8.56 -18.62
C SER A 9 19.52 -8.45 -18.24
N ARG A 10 18.65 -8.98 -19.10
CA ARG A 10 17.23 -9.21 -18.82
C ARG A 10 17.10 -10.21 -17.67
N ALA A 11 17.18 -9.74 -16.44
CA ALA A 11 16.86 -10.51 -15.24
C ALA A 11 15.34 -10.46 -15.04
N GLY A 12 14.76 -11.62 -14.72
CA GLY A 12 13.32 -11.83 -14.61
C GLY A 12 12.64 -10.91 -13.59
N TRP A 13 11.35 -10.74 -13.76
CA TRP A 13 10.45 -9.82 -13.05
C TRP A 13 10.38 -10.02 -11.51
N HIS A 14 11.11 -10.98 -10.93
CA HIS A 14 10.87 -11.47 -9.57
C HIS A 14 12.11 -11.64 -8.67
N THR A 15 13.27 -11.15 -9.00
CA THR A 15 14.49 -11.54 -8.24
C THR A 15 15.24 -10.44 -7.50
N ALA A 16 14.90 -9.17 -7.68
CA ALA A 16 15.49 -8.09 -6.88
C ALA A 16 14.39 -7.14 -6.39
N GLY A 17 14.23 -7.05 -5.08
CA GLY A 17 13.37 -6.05 -4.45
C GLY A 17 13.90 -4.62 -4.69
N VAL A 18 13.09 -3.60 -4.37
CA VAL A 18 13.53 -2.21 -4.36
C VAL A 18 14.28 -1.92 -3.05
N GLU A 19 15.42 -1.25 -3.17
CA GLU A 19 16.08 -0.58 -2.07
C GLU A 19 15.75 0.92 -2.17
N LEU A 20 15.10 1.45 -1.14
CA LEU A 20 14.75 2.87 -1.06
C LEU A 20 15.96 3.64 -0.55
N SER A 21 16.49 4.56 -1.38
CA SER A 21 17.77 5.22 -1.13
C SER A 21 17.66 6.51 -0.34
N GLN A 22 16.46 7.04 -0.16
CA GLN A 22 16.19 8.30 0.53
C GLN A 22 15.55 8.06 1.87
N THR A 23 15.73 9.00 2.79
CA THR A 23 15.15 8.96 4.13
C THR A 23 14.61 10.34 4.51
N LEU A 24 13.44 10.38 5.11
CA LEU A 24 12.89 11.54 5.79
C LEU A 24 12.84 11.28 7.30
N GLU A 25 13.47 12.14 8.08
CA GLU A 25 13.27 12.15 9.53
C GLU A 25 11.96 12.89 9.87
N TRP A 26 11.00 12.18 10.42
CA TRP A 26 9.69 12.72 10.76
C TRP A 26 9.26 12.34 12.18
N ARG A 27 9.22 13.31 13.07
CA ARG A 27 8.81 13.13 14.49
C ARG A 27 9.53 11.95 15.17
N GLY A 28 10.86 11.83 14.97
CA GLY A 28 11.68 10.74 15.51
C GLY A 28 11.59 9.42 14.73
N ARG A 29 10.87 9.38 13.62
CA ARG A 29 10.77 8.22 12.73
C ARG A 29 11.61 8.42 11.49
N SER A 30 12.38 7.43 11.11
CA SER A 30 13.08 7.39 9.83
C SER A 30 12.16 6.74 8.79
N VAL A 31 11.76 7.50 7.79
CA VAL A 31 10.82 7.10 6.73
C VAL A 31 11.59 6.88 5.43
N ALA A 32 11.68 5.63 4.98
CA ALA A 32 12.34 5.27 3.74
C ALA A 32 11.44 5.59 2.53
N TRP A 33 12.03 6.20 1.50
CA TRP A 33 11.32 6.52 0.27
C TRP A 33 12.29 6.62 -0.93
N ASP A 34 11.77 6.59 -2.14
CA ASP A 34 12.53 6.90 -3.35
C ASP A 34 11.62 7.38 -4.48
N LYS A 35 12.25 7.97 -5.52
CA LYS A 35 11.58 8.47 -6.72
C LYS A 35 12.18 7.85 -7.98
N PHE A 36 11.35 7.35 -8.85
CA PHE A 36 11.73 6.71 -10.12
C PHE A 36 11.07 7.42 -11.30
N GLY A 37 11.83 7.66 -12.36
CA GLY A 37 11.34 8.27 -13.59
C GLY A 37 11.16 9.79 -13.53
N ASN A 38 10.58 10.34 -14.61
CA ASN A 38 10.30 11.76 -14.78
C ASN A 38 8.96 11.92 -15.51
N GLY A 39 8.16 12.88 -15.06
CA GLY A 39 6.81 13.14 -15.61
C GLY A 39 5.85 13.53 -14.50
N PRO A 40 4.53 13.47 -14.76
CA PRO A 40 3.53 13.71 -13.72
C PRO A 40 3.75 12.82 -12.50
N ALA A 41 3.55 13.36 -11.31
CA ALA A 41 3.83 12.65 -10.06
C ALA A 41 2.75 11.61 -9.75
N VAL A 42 3.18 10.40 -9.40
CA VAL A 42 2.35 9.30 -8.90
C VAL A 42 2.91 8.84 -7.57
N VAL A 43 2.14 8.90 -6.50
CA VAL A 43 2.51 8.38 -5.17
C VAL A 43 1.80 7.06 -4.96
N MET A 44 2.55 6.01 -4.65
CA MET A 44 2.01 4.68 -4.39
C MET A 44 2.06 4.36 -2.90
N CYS A 45 0.88 4.12 -2.31
CA CYS A 45 0.70 3.80 -0.91
C CYS A 45 0.43 2.30 -0.76
N HIS A 46 1.29 1.60 -0.02
CA HIS A 46 1.08 0.19 0.32
C HIS A 46 0.11 0.05 1.50
N GLY A 47 -0.30 -1.17 1.81
CA GLY A 47 -1.12 -1.49 2.95
C GLY A 47 -0.42 -2.42 3.95
N THR A 48 -1.21 -3.08 4.79
CA THR A 48 -0.72 -4.03 5.78
C THR A 48 -0.89 -5.49 5.30
N PRO A 49 0.07 -6.37 5.57
CA PRO A 49 1.41 -6.16 6.12
C PRO A 49 2.48 -5.98 5.02
N TRP A 50 2.19 -5.16 4.04
CA TRP A 50 3.00 -4.99 2.84
C TRP A 50 4.07 -3.89 3.00
N SER A 51 4.76 -3.58 1.90
CA SER A 51 5.73 -2.49 1.79
C SER A 51 5.78 -2.00 0.34
N SER A 52 6.62 -1.02 0.05
CA SER A 52 6.91 -0.53 -1.31
C SER A 52 7.28 -1.64 -2.30
N GLN A 53 7.75 -2.80 -1.80
CA GLN A 53 8.05 -3.97 -2.62
C GLN A 53 6.85 -4.43 -3.46
N LEU A 54 5.63 -4.28 -2.94
CA LEU A 54 4.39 -4.61 -3.63
C LEU A 54 4.24 -3.81 -4.94
N TRP A 55 4.66 -2.54 -4.90
CA TRP A 55 4.52 -1.61 -6.00
C TRP A 55 5.73 -1.54 -6.93
N TRP A 56 6.85 -2.19 -6.58
CA TRP A 56 8.08 -2.09 -7.35
C TRP A 56 7.96 -2.46 -8.83
N PRO A 57 7.29 -3.56 -9.23
CA PRO A 57 7.10 -3.88 -10.64
C PRO A 57 6.34 -2.80 -11.41
N PHE A 58 5.33 -2.19 -10.76
CA PHE A 58 4.51 -1.11 -11.32
C PHE A 58 5.31 0.19 -11.44
N ALA A 59 6.07 0.55 -10.40
CA ALA A 59 6.93 1.74 -10.42
C ALA A 59 7.93 1.67 -11.57
N ARG A 60 8.56 0.52 -11.80
CA ARG A 60 9.47 0.30 -12.93
C ARG A 60 8.76 0.45 -14.28
N ALA A 61 7.56 -0.06 -14.41
CA ALA A 61 6.79 0.04 -15.65
C ALA A 61 6.38 1.49 -15.93
N PHE A 62 5.92 2.22 -14.89
CA PHE A 62 5.40 3.58 -15.05
C PHE A 62 6.48 4.66 -15.08
N ALA A 63 7.71 4.37 -14.62
CA ALA A 63 8.82 5.32 -14.60
C ALA A 63 9.23 5.88 -15.98
N ALA A 64 8.77 5.24 -17.07
CA ALA A 64 8.99 5.74 -18.44
C ALA A 64 8.17 7.02 -18.73
N GLU A 65 7.02 7.19 -18.09
CA GLU A 65 6.07 8.29 -18.36
C GLU A 65 5.78 9.15 -17.13
N PHE A 66 6.02 8.63 -15.92
CA PHE A 66 5.66 9.24 -14.65
C PHE A 66 6.86 9.39 -13.71
N SER A 67 6.78 10.32 -12.78
CA SER A 67 7.60 10.36 -11.57
C SER A 67 6.90 9.55 -10.48
N VAL A 68 7.35 8.31 -10.24
CA VAL A 68 6.72 7.41 -9.28
C VAL A 68 7.45 7.50 -7.94
N TYR A 69 6.71 7.83 -6.89
CA TYR A 69 7.20 7.89 -5.51
C TYR A 69 6.77 6.63 -4.76
N LEU A 70 7.74 5.89 -4.27
CA LEU A 70 7.55 4.76 -3.36
C LEU A 70 8.02 5.16 -1.97
N TRP A 71 7.34 4.69 -0.95
CA TRP A 71 7.69 4.91 0.44
C TRP A 71 7.17 3.75 1.30
N ASP A 72 7.82 3.54 2.44
CA ASP A 72 7.38 2.58 3.44
C ASP A 72 6.82 3.31 4.65
N MET A 73 5.63 2.94 5.09
CA MET A 73 5.06 3.46 6.33
C MET A 73 5.97 3.15 7.52
N PRO A 74 6.11 4.05 8.53
CA PRO A 74 6.68 3.69 9.81
C PRO A 74 6.08 2.41 10.37
N GLY A 75 6.91 1.51 10.86
CA GLY A 75 6.52 0.18 11.28
C GLY A 75 6.59 -0.88 10.20
N TYR A 76 6.81 -0.51 8.93
CA TYR A 76 6.79 -1.41 7.77
C TYR A 76 8.09 -1.33 6.95
N GLY A 77 8.30 -2.31 6.09
CA GLY A 77 9.35 -2.31 5.07
C GLY A 77 10.72 -1.90 5.59
N GLN A 78 11.29 -0.88 4.96
CA GLN A 78 12.61 -0.31 5.25
C GLN A 78 12.55 0.90 6.21
N SER A 79 11.36 1.39 6.56
CA SER A 79 11.18 2.45 7.56
C SER A 79 11.40 1.94 8.97
N SER A 80 11.62 2.87 9.91
CA SER A 80 11.87 2.55 11.32
C SER A 80 10.72 1.75 11.94
N LYS A 81 11.07 0.79 12.78
CA LYS A 81 10.16 -0.09 13.50
C LYS A 81 10.22 0.08 15.02
N ASP A 82 10.78 1.22 15.49
CA ASP A 82 10.93 1.52 16.92
C ASP A 82 9.60 1.33 17.66
N ALA A 83 9.64 0.51 18.70
CA ALA A 83 8.47 0.15 19.50
C ALA A 83 7.89 1.33 20.31
N ALA A 84 8.65 2.38 20.52
CA ALA A 84 8.19 3.59 21.21
C ALA A 84 7.26 4.48 20.36
N HIS A 85 7.14 4.20 19.05
CA HIS A 85 6.38 5.04 18.14
C HIS A 85 5.06 4.40 17.72
N ASP A 86 3.97 5.15 17.78
CA ASP A 86 2.70 4.75 17.18
C ASP A 86 2.82 4.63 15.66
N VAL A 87 2.09 3.67 15.09
CA VAL A 87 2.06 3.34 13.66
C VAL A 87 0.62 3.20 13.14
N ASP A 88 -0.33 3.75 13.87
CA ASP A 88 -1.76 3.72 13.53
C ASP A 88 -2.08 4.54 12.26
N LEU A 89 -3.29 4.36 11.72
CA LEU A 89 -3.73 5.02 10.49
C LEU A 89 -3.84 6.54 10.63
N GLY A 90 -3.98 7.08 11.84
CA GLY A 90 -3.96 8.52 12.10
C GLY A 90 -2.60 9.12 11.80
N ILE A 91 -1.55 8.54 12.41
CA ILE A 91 -0.15 8.93 12.20
C ILE A 91 0.25 8.78 10.72
N GLN A 92 -0.13 7.68 10.07
CA GLN A 92 0.18 7.45 8.65
C GLN A 92 -0.48 8.49 7.74
N GLY A 93 -1.72 8.90 8.01
CA GLY A 93 -2.43 9.93 7.25
C GLY A 93 -1.80 11.32 7.36
N GLU A 94 -1.35 11.70 8.58
CA GLU A 94 -0.59 12.94 8.79
C GLU A 94 0.74 12.90 8.04
N LEU A 95 1.48 11.80 8.17
CA LEU A 95 2.78 11.61 7.51
C LEU A 95 2.66 11.72 6.00
N LEU A 96 1.67 11.08 5.35
CA LEU A 96 1.51 11.18 3.90
C LEU A 96 1.39 12.64 3.47
N THR A 97 0.62 13.45 4.21
CA THR A 97 0.49 14.88 3.93
C THR A 97 1.83 15.62 4.04
N ASP A 98 2.64 15.29 5.04
CA ASP A 98 3.96 15.89 5.23
C ASP A 98 4.98 15.40 4.20
N LEU A 99 4.90 14.14 3.75
CA LEU A 99 5.68 13.60 2.63
C LEU A 99 5.39 14.34 1.33
N LEU A 100 4.10 14.61 1.01
CA LEU A 100 3.74 15.39 -0.17
C LEU A 100 4.35 16.80 -0.14
N ARG A 101 4.38 17.44 1.02
CA ARG A 101 5.03 18.73 1.22
C ARG A 101 6.55 18.64 1.06
N HIS A 102 7.17 17.62 1.65
CA HIS A 102 8.61 17.36 1.54
C HIS A 102 9.04 17.15 0.08
N TRP A 103 8.23 16.45 -0.71
CA TRP A 103 8.49 16.22 -2.13
C TRP A 103 8.09 17.41 -3.02
N ASN A 104 7.52 18.48 -2.46
CA ASN A 104 6.97 19.63 -3.18
C ASN A 104 5.89 19.23 -4.20
N LEU A 105 5.02 18.29 -3.84
CA LEU A 105 3.91 17.82 -4.65
C LEU A 105 2.62 18.49 -4.19
N GLU A 106 2.07 19.39 -5.04
CA GLU A 106 0.81 20.09 -4.71
C GLU A 106 -0.41 19.19 -4.88
N ALA A 107 -0.49 18.46 -5.99
CA ALA A 107 -1.59 17.56 -6.30
C ALA A 107 -1.11 16.39 -7.19
N PRO A 108 -0.44 15.37 -6.65
CA PRO A 108 -0.05 14.18 -7.41
C PRO A 108 -1.24 13.29 -7.72
N HIS A 109 -1.06 12.33 -8.62
CA HIS A 109 -1.89 11.13 -8.64
C HIS A 109 -1.53 10.26 -7.43
N VAL A 110 -2.53 9.62 -6.82
CA VAL A 110 -2.31 8.67 -5.73
C VAL A 110 -2.89 7.32 -6.09
N VAL A 111 -2.11 6.27 -5.90
CA VAL A 111 -2.50 4.87 -6.06
C VAL A 111 -2.34 4.20 -4.70
N ALA A 112 -3.41 3.69 -4.14
CA ALA A 112 -3.42 3.21 -2.77
C ALA A 112 -4.04 1.82 -2.67
N HIS A 113 -3.44 0.94 -1.88
CA HIS A 113 -3.89 -0.42 -1.63
C HIS A 113 -4.09 -0.66 -0.13
N ASP A 114 -5.15 -1.37 0.24
CA ASP A 114 -5.44 -1.81 1.61
C ASP A 114 -5.42 -0.62 2.60
N TYR A 115 -4.59 -0.64 3.67
CA TYR A 115 -4.40 0.49 4.60
C TYR A 115 -3.94 1.77 3.91
N GLY A 116 -3.19 1.66 2.80
CA GLY A 116 -2.83 2.82 1.99
C GLY A 116 -4.04 3.61 1.52
N GLY A 117 -5.18 2.94 1.30
CA GLY A 117 -6.46 3.60 1.00
C GLY A 117 -6.96 4.46 2.14
N ALA A 118 -7.04 3.92 3.36
CA ALA A 118 -7.41 4.68 4.54
C ALA A 118 -6.46 5.86 4.78
N VAL A 119 -5.15 5.63 4.61
CA VAL A 119 -4.11 6.67 4.75
C VAL A 119 -4.31 7.80 3.73
N ALA A 120 -4.52 7.47 2.45
CA ALA A 120 -4.74 8.46 1.39
C ALA A 120 -6.06 9.24 1.60
N LEU A 121 -7.14 8.56 1.98
CA LEU A 121 -8.42 9.18 2.28
C LEU A 121 -8.33 10.10 3.50
N ARG A 122 -7.66 9.69 4.58
CA ARG A 122 -7.44 10.53 5.76
C ARG A 122 -6.59 11.75 5.44
N ALA A 123 -5.49 11.58 4.72
CA ALA A 123 -4.65 12.70 4.28
C ALA A 123 -5.45 13.74 3.50
N HIS A 124 -6.34 13.30 2.61
CA HIS A 124 -7.20 14.18 1.82
C HIS A 124 -8.29 14.86 2.67
N LEU A 125 -9.06 14.08 3.41
CA LEU A 125 -10.28 14.55 4.08
C LEU A 125 -10.02 15.29 5.41
N LEU A 126 -8.90 14.95 6.10
CA LEU A 126 -8.59 15.51 7.43
C LEU A 126 -7.39 16.46 7.42
N HIS A 127 -6.40 16.23 6.54
CA HIS A 127 -5.12 16.93 6.60
C HIS A 127 -4.86 17.83 5.38
N GLY A 128 -5.84 17.97 4.47
CA GLY A 128 -5.81 18.90 3.35
C GLY A 128 -4.86 18.50 2.21
N ALA A 129 -4.46 17.24 2.12
CA ALA A 129 -3.73 16.72 0.97
C ALA A 129 -4.60 16.82 -0.29
N ARG A 130 -4.04 17.36 -1.38
CA ARG A 130 -4.72 17.51 -2.66
C ARG A 130 -4.20 16.49 -3.65
N TYR A 131 -5.08 15.99 -4.49
CA TYR A 131 -4.75 15.00 -5.51
C TYR A 131 -5.28 15.42 -6.88
N THR A 132 -4.59 15.05 -7.95
CA THR A 132 -5.12 15.12 -9.32
C THR A 132 -6.12 13.99 -9.56
N SER A 133 -5.85 12.81 -9.01
CA SER A 133 -6.77 11.66 -9.01
C SER A 133 -6.36 10.65 -7.94
N LEU A 134 -7.29 9.80 -7.56
CA LEU A 134 -7.10 8.76 -6.55
C LEU A 134 -7.56 7.40 -7.10
N ALA A 135 -6.68 6.40 -7.10
CA ALA A 135 -7.02 5.00 -7.38
C ALA A 135 -6.97 4.20 -6.08
N LEU A 136 -8.10 3.62 -5.71
CA LEU A 136 -8.33 2.83 -4.49
C LEU A 136 -8.44 1.35 -4.87
N ILE A 137 -7.49 0.53 -4.42
CA ILE A 137 -7.34 -0.87 -4.82
C ILE A 137 -7.48 -1.75 -3.59
N ASP A 138 -8.52 -2.58 -3.53
CA ASP A 138 -8.77 -3.50 -2.40
C ASP A 138 -8.59 -2.81 -1.03
N VAL A 139 -9.17 -1.61 -0.85
CA VAL A 139 -8.83 -0.71 0.26
C VAL A 139 -9.64 -0.95 1.52
N VAL A 140 -8.98 -0.75 2.66
CA VAL A 140 -9.66 -0.53 3.94
C VAL A 140 -10.23 0.89 3.94
N ALA A 141 -11.56 1.00 3.88
CA ALA A 141 -12.26 2.28 3.82
C ALA A 141 -13.60 2.29 4.58
N LEU A 142 -14.24 1.13 4.73
CA LEU A 142 -15.59 1.00 5.26
C LEU A 142 -15.62 0.00 6.41
N ARG A 143 -16.26 0.34 7.51
CA ARG A 143 -16.51 -0.61 8.61
C ARG A 143 -17.64 -1.60 8.27
N PRO A 144 -17.69 -2.79 8.91
CA PRO A 144 -16.63 -3.34 9.73
C PRO A 144 -15.48 -3.88 8.89
N TRP A 145 -14.26 -3.81 9.44
CA TRP A 145 -13.07 -4.43 8.86
C TRP A 145 -12.22 -5.10 9.93
N GLY A 146 -11.17 -5.80 9.53
CA GLY A 146 -10.38 -6.61 10.44
C GLY A 146 -10.99 -7.98 10.66
N SER A 147 -10.18 -9.02 10.47
CA SER A 147 -10.57 -10.41 10.61
C SER A 147 -10.66 -10.84 12.08
N GLY A 148 -11.19 -12.05 12.32
CA GLY A 148 -11.10 -12.68 13.65
C GLY A 148 -9.67 -12.84 14.15
N TYR A 149 -8.71 -13.05 13.22
CA TYR A 149 -7.28 -13.10 13.54
C TYR A 149 -6.76 -11.74 14.02
N PHE A 150 -7.15 -10.64 13.37
CA PHE A 150 -6.79 -9.28 13.80
C PHE A 150 -7.24 -9.00 15.23
N ARG A 151 -8.49 -9.31 15.54
CA ARG A 151 -9.02 -9.12 16.90
C ARG A 151 -8.28 -9.97 17.94
N LEU A 152 -8.04 -11.25 17.61
CA LEU A 152 -7.29 -12.14 18.48
C LEU A 152 -5.87 -11.63 18.77
N VAL A 153 -5.19 -11.14 17.74
CA VAL A 153 -3.85 -10.55 17.87
C VAL A 153 -3.90 -9.25 18.66
N ALA A 154 -4.85 -8.36 18.37
CA ALA A 154 -5.00 -7.09 19.08
C ALA A 154 -5.18 -7.30 20.60
N ASP A 155 -5.97 -8.30 20.98
CA ASP A 155 -6.24 -8.63 22.39
C ASP A 155 -5.05 -9.32 23.08
N ASN A 156 -4.07 -9.84 22.33
CA ASN A 156 -2.98 -10.67 22.85
C ASN A 156 -1.61 -10.37 22.19
N ALA A 157 -1.37 -9.12 21.81
CA ALA A 157 -0.21 -8.75 20.98
C ALA A 157 1.14 -9.17 21.59
N ASP A 158 1.31 -9.02 22.90
CA ASP A 158 2.55 -9.40 23.60
C ASP A 158 2.80 -10.90 23.55
N VAL A 159 1.74 -11.71 23.65
CA VAL A 159 1.83 -13.18 23.54
C VAL A 159 2.25 -13.59 22.14
N PHE A 160 1.65 -12.98 21.12
CA PHE A 160 2.01 -13.24 19.74
C PHE A 160 3.42 -12.77 19.40
N ALA A 161 3.85 -11.61 19.89
CA ALA A 161 5.19 -11.08 19.71
C ALA A 161 6.28 -11.95 20.38
N ALA A 162 5.95 -12.63 21.46
CA ALA A 162 6.86 -13.51 22.19
C ALA A 162 6.97 -14.94 21.61
N GLN A 163 6.29 -15.25 20.51
CA GLN A 163 6.35 -16.59 19.90
C GLN A 163 7.78 -16.92 19.41
N PRO A 164 8.18 -18.20 19.43
CA PRO A 164 9.41 -18.64 18.78
C PRO A 164 9.39 -18.25 17.29
N ALA A 165 10.52 -17.79 16.75
CA ALA A 165 10.63 -17.29 15.37
C ALA A 165 10.11 -18.28 14.30
N SER A 166 10.25 -19.60 14.51
CA SER A 166 9.71 -20.62 13.59
C SER A 166 8.18 -20.68 13.61
N VAL A 167 7.56 -20.46 14.76
CA VAL A 167 6.09 -20.41 14.91
C VAL A 167 5.54 -19.15 14.28
N HIS A 168 6.17 -18.00 14.57
CA HIS A 168 5.85 -16.74 13.93
C HIS A 168 5.92 -16.82 12.41
N ARG A 169 7.02 -17.37 11.86
CA ARG A 169 7.16 -17.57 10.41
C ARG A 169 5.99 -18.36 9.83
N GLY A 170 5.65 -19.50 10.43
CA GLY A 170 4.54 -20.33 9.94
C GLY A 170 3.19 -19.61 9.99
N ALA A 171 2.92 -18.88 11.07
CA ALA A 171 1.69 -18.09 11.21
C ALA A 171 1.63 -16.94 10.17
N LEU A 172 2.74 -16.23 9.98
CA LEU A 172 2.87 -15.14 9.00
C LEU A 172 2.67 -15.64 7.57
N GLU A 173 3.33 -16.73 7.18
CA GLU A 173 3.21 -17.32 5.84
C GLU A 173 1.78 -17.80 5.58
N ALA A 174 1.15 -18.44 6.55
CA ALA A 174 -0.25 -18.88 6.43
C ALA A 174 -1.22 -17.69 6.31
N TYR A 175 -0.98 -16.62 7.08
CA TYR A 175 -1.78 -15.40 7.01
C TYR A 175 -1.65 -14.73 5.63
N ILE A 176 -0.42 -14.50 5.16
CA ILE A 176 -0.14 -13.86 3.86
C ILE A 176 -0.68 -14.70 2.69
N ALA A 177 -0.56 -16.04 2.75
CA ALA A 177 -1.08 -16.92 1.71
C ALA A 177 -2.58 -16.74 1.48
N GLY A 178 -3.34 -16.43 2.54
CA GLY A 178 -4.78 -16.17 2.45
C GLY A 178 -5.18 -14.90 1.68
N ALA A 179 -4.23 -14.02 1.38
CA ALA A 179 -4.49 -12.80 0.64
C ALA A 179 -4.49 -12.99 -0.89
N SER A 180 -3.88 -14.06 -1.41
CA SER A 180 -3.83 -14.36 -2.84
C SER A 180 -4.85 -15.42 -3.20
N HIS A 181 -5.63 -15.17 -4.26
CA HIS A 181 -6.55 -16.16 -4.84
C HIS A 181 -5.79 -17.24 -5.64
N ARG A 182 -4.74 -16.86 -6.36
CA ARG A 182 -3.97 -17.76 -7.24
C ARG A 182 -2.84 -18.51 -6.52
N GLY A 183 -2.56 -18.14 -5.27
CA GLY A 183 -1.41 -18.61 -4.52
C GLY A 183 -0.12 -17.85 -4.87
N LEU A 184 0.82 -17.86 -3.93
CA LEU A 184 2.10 -17.15 -4.03
C LEU A 184 3.23 -18.13 -4.33
N THR A 185 4.12 -17.76 -5.23
CA THR A 185 5.38 -18.47 -5.42
C THR A 185 6.29 -18.30 -4.19
N PRO A 186 7.27 -19.19 -3.95
CA PRO A 186 8.21 -19.04 -2.84
C PRO A 186 8.96 -17.68 -2.86
N ALA A 187 9.26 -17.14 -4.05
CA ALA A 187 9.93 -15.86 -4.19
C ALA A 187 9.00 -14.68 -3.79
N GLN A 188 7.73 -14.71 -4.18
CA GLN A 188 6.74 -13.72 -3.78
C GLN A 188 6.49 -13.77 -2.27
N MET A 189 6.32 -14.97 -1.70
CA MET A 189 6.19 -15.16 -0.26
C MET A 189 7.41 -14.60 0.49
N ALA A 190 8.62 -14.86 0.03
CA ALA A 190 9.84 -14.34 0.64
C ALA A 190 9.88 -12.80 0.63
N VAL A 191 9.50 -12.16 -0.46
CA VAL A 191 9.43 -10.68 -0.56
C VAL A 191 8.48 -10.11 0.49
N LEU A 192 7.32 -10.72 0.69
CA LEU A 192 6.29 -10.25 1.60
C LEU A 192 6.61 -10.52 3.08
N THR A 193 7.30 -11.62 3.37
CA THR A 193 7.58 -12.05 4.75
C THR A 193 8.88 -11.48 5.31
N THR A 194 9.91 -11.28 4.47
CA THR A 194 11.26 -10.90 4.92
C THR A 194 11.29 -9.72 5.91
N PRO A 195 10.53 -8.62 5.73
CA PRO A 195 10.57 -7.50 6.67
C PRO A 195 10.15 -7.84 8.10
N TRP A 196 9.45 -8.94 8.28
CA TRP A 196 8.82 -9.37 9.54
C TRP A 196 9.57 -10.49 10.27
N LEU A 197 10.59 -11.09 9.64
CA LEU A 197 11.26 -12.28 10.19
C LEU A 197 12.43 -11.99 11.13
N SER A 198 12.86 -10.74 11.28
CA SER A 198 13.77 -10.33 12.34
C SER A 198 13.04 -10.22 13.67
N GLU A 199 13.76 -10.17 14.79
CA GLU A 199 13.20 -9.95 16.12
C GLU A 199 12.39 -8.64 16.18
N GLU A 200 12.96 -7.55 15.68
CA GLU A 200 12.28 -6.26 15.56
C GLU A 200 11.07 -6.34 14.63
N GLY A 201 11.20 -7.00 13.49
CA GLY A 201 10.12 -7.19 12.51
C GLY A 201 8.94 -7.97 13.09
N GLN A 202 9.21 -9.03 13.86
CA GLN A 202 8.16 -9.81 14.54
C GLN A 202 7.36 -8.95 15.52
N VAL A 203 8.03 -8.17 16.36
CA VAL A 203 7.37 -7.24 17.29
C VAL A 203 6.54 -6.21 16.52
N ALA A 204 7.12 -5.61 15.47
CA ALA A 204 6.43 -4.61 14.66
C ALA A 204 5.20 -5.18 13.94
N PHE A 205 5.25 -6.43 13.45
CA PHE A 205 4.12 -7.09 12.81
C PHE A 205 2.90 -7.16 13.73
N TYR A 206 3.08 -7.61 14.96
CA TYR A 206 1.95 -7.74 15.89
C TYR A 206 1.50 -6.39 16.45
N ARG A 207 2.42 -5.45 16.63
CA ARG A 207 2.11 -4.09 17.08
C ARG A 207 1.21 -3.33 16.10
N GLN A 208 1.50 -3.39 14.79
CA GLN A 208 0.67 -2.68 13.80
C GLN A 208 -0.76 -3.26 13.72
N ILE A 209 -0.93 -4.57 13.96
CA ILE A 209 -2.25 -5.18 14.09
C ILE A 209 -2.93 -4.71 15.37
N ALA A 210 -2.21 -4.64 16.50
CA ALA A 210 -2.75 -4.18 17.78
C ALA A 210 -3.19 -2.72 17.77
N GLN A 211 -2.61 -1.90 16.89
CA GLN A 211 -2.99 -0.49 16.71
C GLN A 211 -4.05 -0.28 15.61
N ALA A 212 -4.55 -1.37 15.03
CA ALA A 212 -5.65 -1.31 14.07
C ALA A 212 -6.97 -1.00 14.80
N ASP A 213 -7.63 0.09 14.40
CA ASP A 213 -8.88 0.55 15.01
C ASP A 213 -9.81 1.10 13.93
N GLU A 214 -11.06 0.60 13.92
CA GLU A 214 -12.09 1.03 12.96
C GLU A 214 -12.42 2.51 13.05
N ARG A 215 -12.15 3.17 14.20
CA ARG A 215 -12.36 4.61 14.38
C ARG A 215 -11.70 5.45 13.28
N TYR A 216 -10.56 4.99 12.75
CA TYR A 216 -9.83 5.73 11.72
C TYR A 216 -10.55 5.76 10.36
N THR A 217 -11.41 4.78 10.07
CA THR A 217 -12.31 4.83 8.93
C THR A 217 -13.62 5.54 9.28
N ASP A 218 -14.14 5.36 10.50
CA ASP A 218 -15.36 6.02 10.96
C ASP A 218 -15.27 7.54 10.91
N GLU A 219 -14.12 8.10 11.30
CA GLU A 219 -13.86 9.54 11.26
C GLU A 219 -13.99 10.18 9.86
N ILE A 220 -13.89 9.38 8.80
CA ILE A 220 -13.88 9.87 7.41
C ILE A 220 -15.03 9.35 6.56
N GLN A 221 -15.67 8.25 6.93
CA GLN A 221 -16.68 7.60 6.09
C GLN A 221 -17.83 8.53 5.70
N ASP A 222 -18.33 9.34 6.64
CA ASP A 222 -19.41 10.31 6.39
C ASP A 222 -18.97 11.47 5.48
N ARG A 223 -17.66 11.60 5.19
CA ARG A 223 -17.10 12.66 4.34
C ARG A 223 -16.86 12.21 2.90
N TYR A 224 -17.05 10.95 2.55
CA TYR A 224 -16.79 10.45 1.20
C TYR A 224 -17.60 11.19 0.13
N ALA A 225 -18.82 11.63 0.46
CA ALA A 225 -19.65 12.43 -0.43
C ALA A 225 -19.06 13.83 -0.76
N SER A 226 -18.05 14.30 -0.01
CA SER A 226 -17.35 15.56 -0.27
C SER A 226 -16.10 15.43 -1.14
N ILE A 227 -15.76 14.21 -1.58
CA ILE A 227 -14.59 13.99 -2.46
C ILE A 227 -14.95 14.47 -3.87
N GLU A 228 -14.25 15.51 -4.33
CA GLU A 228 -14.45 16.10 -5.66
C GLU A 228 -13.42 15.64 -6.69
N VAL A 229 -12.30 15.04 -6.23
CA VAL A 229 -11.27 14.53 -7.14
C VAL A 229 -11.75 13.25 -7.85
N PRO A 230 -11.32 13.02 -9.10
CA PRO A 230 -11.62 11.76 -9.79
C PRO A 230 -11.13 10.56 -9.00
N VAL A 231 -12.02 9.58 -8.75
CA VAL A 231 -11.70 8.34 -8.02
C VAL A 231 -11.96 7.12 -8.90
N ALA A 232 -10.98 6.20 -8.94
CA ALA A 232 -11.18 4.82 -9.41
C ALA A 232 -11.18 3.87 -8.21
N VAL A 233 -12.18 3.01 -8.12
CA VAL A 233 -12.21 1.86 -7.21
C VAL A 233 -11.92 0.63 -8.06
N VAL A 234 -10.83 -0.09 -7.76
CA VAL A 234 -10.41 -1.31 -8.45
C VAL A 234 -10.37 -2.43 -7.43
N TRP A 235 -10.93 -3.60 -7.77
CA TRP A 235 -11.06 -4.66 -6.78
C TRP A 235 -10.87 -6.06 -7.37
N GLY A 236 -10.20 -6.93 -6.62
CA GLY A 236 -10.18 -8.36 -6.91
C GLY A 236 -11.52 -8.99 -6.58
N ARG A 237 -12.15 -9.71 -7.54
CA ARG A 237 -13.43 -10.37 -7.31
C ARG A 237 -13.39 -11.40 -6.19
N ASP A 238 -12.25 -12.04 -6.07
CA ASP A 238 -12.02 -13.17 -5.15
C ASP A 238 -11.23 -12.74 -3.90
N ASP A 239 -11.30 -11.43 -3.54
CA ASP A 239 -10.72 -10.91 -2.31
C ASP A 239 -11.41 -11.54 -1.08
N ALA A 240 -10.67 -12.44 -0.41
CA ALA A 240 -11.14 -13.13 0.79
C ALA A 240 -10.93 -12.30 2.08
N TRP A 241 -10.17 -11.21 2.02
CA TRP A 241 -9.93 -10.32 3.15
C TRP A 241 -10.96 -9.20 3.23
N ILE A 242 -11.19 -8.53 2.10
CA ILE A 242 -12.17 -7.45 1.98
C ILE A 242 -13.10 -7.76 0.80
N PRO A 243 -14.30 -8.30 1.06
CA PRO A 243 -15.21 -8.75 0.03
C PRO A 243 -15.58 -7.66 -0.98
N VAL A 244 -15.81 -8.05 -2.24
CA VAL A 244 -16.04 -7.15 -3.38
C VAL A 244 -17.27 -6.24 -3.22
N ASP A 245 -18.25 -6.60 -2.41
CA ASP A 245 -19.40 -5.75 -2.08
C ASP A 245 -18.98 -4.43 -1.40
N ARG A 246 -17.81 -4.41 -0.74
CA ARG A 246 -17.23 -3.18 -0.20
C ARG A 246 -16.79 -2.21 -1.29
N ALA A 247 -16.31 -2.72 -2.43
CA ALA A 247 -16.00 -1.89 -3.60
C ALA A 247 -17.23 -1.20 -4.15
N GLU A 248 -18.33 -1.95 -4.27
CA GLU A 248 -19.62 -1.42 -4.75
C GLU A 248 -20.18 -0.36 -3.79
N GLU A 249 -20.07 -0.61 -2.49
CA GLU A 249 -20.49 0.34 -1.46
C GLU A 249 -19.65 1.62 -1.52
N LEU A 250 -18.31 1.50 -1.55
CA LEU A 250 -17.40 2.64 -1.62
C LEU A 250 -17.62 3.49 -2.87
N ALA A 251 -17.77 2.84 -4.03
CA ALA A 251 -18.03 3.54 -5.29
C ALA A 251 -19.38 4.29 -5.28
N ARG A 252 -20.38 3.82 -4.54
CA ARG A 252 -21.65 4.55 -4.35
C ARG A 252 -21.55 5.74 -3.43
N LEU A 253 -20.64 5.70 -2.44
CA LEU A 253 -20.45 6.77 -1.45
C LEU A 253 -19.62 7.93 -2.00
N ILE A 254 -18.76 7.69 -3.00
CA ILE A 254 -17.89 8.71 -3.60
C ILE A 254 -18.50 9.18 -4.93
N PRO A 255 -18.90 10.47 -5.05
CA PRO A 255 -19.53 10.99 -6.27
C PRO A 255 -18.63 10.82 -7.49
N GLY A 256 -19.17 10.23 -8.56
CA GLY A 256 -18.45 10.07 -9.83
C GLY A 256 -17.31 9.03 -9.80
N ALA A 257 -17.18 8.25 -8.75
CA ALA A 257 -16.22 7.17 -8.72
C ALA A 257 -16.54 6.11 -9.79
N THR A 258 -15.49 5.62 -10.45
CA THR A 258 -15.58 4.47 -11.35
C THR A 258 -15.28 3.19 -10.59
N LEU A 259 -15.95 2.09 -10.95
CA LEU A 259 -15.69 0.77 -10.38
C LEU A 259 -15.19 -0.18 -11.47
N GLU A 260 -14.07 -0.84 -11.21
CA GLU A 260 -13.53 -1.94 -12.02
C GLU A 260 -13.28 -3.15 -11.12
N VAL A 261 -13.82 -4.31 -11.50
CA VAL A 261 -13.62 -5.57 -10.77
C VAL A 261 -12.84 -6.52 -11.66
N ILE A 262 -11.73 -7.06 -11.14
CA ILE A 262 -10.83 -7.96 -11.87
C ILE A 262 -11.08 -9.39 -11.41
N ASP A 263 -11.51 -10.25 -12.34
CA ASP A 263 -11.81 -11.65 -12.08
C ASP A 263 -10.55 -12.47 -11.82
N GLY A 264 -10.64 -13.45 -10.92
CA GLY A 264 -9.55 -14.36 -10.58
C GLY A 264 -8.40 -13.67 -9.84
N ALA A 265 -8.67 -12.57 -9.15
CA ALA A 265 -7.74 -11.86 -8.29
C ALA A 265 -8.31 -11.76 -6.87
N GLY A 266 -7.48 -12.04 -5.87
CA GLY A 266 -7.74 -11.81 -4.45
C GLY A 266 -7.24 -10.46 -4.00
N HIS A 267 -7.05 -10.30 -2.69
CA HIS A 267 -6.57 -9.08 -2.06
C HIS A 267 -5.17 -8.64 -2.55
N LEU A 268 -4.30 -9.58 -2.88
CA LEU A 268 -3.01 -9.31 -3.52
C LEU A 268 -3.15 -9.26 -5.06
N ILE A 269 -4.01 -8.41 -5.56
CA ILE A 269 -4.26 -8.20 -6.99
C ILE A 269 -2.98 -7.90 -7.79
N GLN A 270 -1.96 -7.28 -7.13
CA GLN A 270 -0.64 -7.00 -7.71
C GLN A 270 0.13 -8.28 -8.09
N PHE A 271 -0.19 -9.40 -7.45
CA PHE A 271 0.41 -10.70 -7.76
C PHE A 271 -0.53 -11.61 -8.54
N ASP A 272 -1.83 -11.53 -8.26
CA ASP A 272 -2.83 -12.38 -8.92
C ASP A 272 -3.15 -11.94 -10.35
N ALA A 273 -3.23 -10.62 -10.61
CA ALA A 273 -3.58 -10.03 -11.90
C ALA A 273 -2.71 -8.79 -12.23
N PRO A 274 -1.36 -8.92 -12.25
CA PRO A 274 -0.46 -7.78 -12.41
C PRO A 274 -0.62 -7.05 -13.75
N VAL A 275 -0.94 -7.77 -14.81
CA VAL A 275 -1.09 -7.18 -16.15
C VAL A 275 -2.39 -6.38 -16.25
N GLU A 276 -3.50 -6.96 -15.81
CA GLU A 276 -4.81 -6.33 -15.80
C GLU A 276 -4.78 -5.05 -14.95
N LEU A 277 -4.21 -5.14 -13.75
CA LEU A 277 -4.04 -3.97 -12.87
C LEU A 277 -3.13 -2.91 -13.50
N ALA A 278 -2.00 -3.29 -14.10
CA ALA A 278 -1.10 -2.34 -14.74
C ALA A 278 -1.78 -1.61 -15.91
N VAL A 279 -2.55 -2.31 -16.74
CA VAL A 279 -3.29 -1.71 -17.87
C VAL A 279 -4.38 -0.76 -17.36
N SER A 280 -5.11 -1.15 -16.30
CA SER A 280 -6.12 -0.32 -15.67
C SER A 280 -5.50 0.98 -15.13
N LEU A 281 -4.44 0.88 -14.32
CA LEU A 281 -3.74 2.03 -13.77
C LEU A 281 -3.11 2.92 -14.83
N GLN A 282 -2.45 2.35 -15.84
CA GLN A 282 -1.87 3.13 -16.95
C GLN A 282 -2.94 3.96 -17.67
N ARG A 283 -4.06 3.34 -18.00
CA ARG A 283 -5.21 4.02 -18.63
C ARG A 283 -5.74 5.14 -17.75
N TRP A 284 -5.90 4.85 -16.45
CA TRP A 284 -6.39 5.81 -15.47
C TRP A 284 -5.49 7.04 -15.34
N LEU A 285 -4.20 6.84 -15.17
CA LEU A 285 -3.19 7.88 -14.99
C LEU A 285 -3.03 8.73 -16.24
N THR A 286 -2.87 8.11 -17.43
CA THR A 286 -2.66 8.82 -18.71
C THR A 286 -3.85 9.72 -19.06
N ALA A 287 -5.08 9.24 -18.86
CA ALA A 287 -6.28 10.02 -19.16
C ALA A 287 -6.42 11.31 -18.31
N ARG A 288 -5.69 11.40 -17.18
CA ARG A 288 -5.79 12.52 -16.22
C ARG A 288 -4.53 13.37 -16.13
N SER A 289 -3.44 12.91 -16.72
CA SER A 289 -2.20 13.69 -16.85
C SER A 289 -2.21 14.68 -18.00
N HIS A 290 -3.12 14.48 -18.97
CA HIS A 290 -3.30 15.35 -20.12
C HIS A 290 -4.79 15.74 -20.23
N PRO A 291 -5.27 16.70 -19.44
CA PRO A 291 -6.63 17.22 -19.62
C PRO A 291 -6.73 17.81 -21.02
N ARG A 292 -7.76 17.38 -21.77
CA ARG A 292 -8.06 17.86 -23.13
C ARG A 292 -8.52 19.31 -23.07
#